data_32163a125cf59bc3201cfdaa4460e600
#
_entry.id   32163a125cf59bc3201cfdaa4460e600
#
_cell.length_a   1.000
_cell.length_b   1.000
_cell.length_c   1.000
_cell.angle_alpha   90.00
_cell.angle_beta   90.00
_cell.angle_gamma   90.00
#
_symmetry.space_group_name_H-M   'P 1'
#
loop_
_entity.id
_entity.type
_entity.pdbx_description
1 polymer ?
#
loop_
_entity_poly.entity_id
_entity_poly.type
_entity_poly.pdbx_seq_one_letter_code
_entity_poly.pdbx_strand_id
1 'polypeptide(L)'
;MLRTKDILDEKDKTLRQISKEVKFPLEKSDLETIDTMMEYLLNSQNEKLSEKYDLRPGMGMSAVQVGVLKRYFVWAMEQEDGSFDKKVFINPKILSTSEELMYVGEGEGCLSINRPVEGIVLRAARITMQYQDINGKK
;
A
#
# COMPACT_ATOMS: atom_id res chain seq x y z
N MET A 1 -14.96 2.45 -8.79
CA MET A 1 -13.52 2.56 -9.01
C MET A 1 -12.93 3.57 -8.05
N LEU A 2 -11.91 3.18 -7.32
CA LEU A 2 -11.20 4.08 -6.40
C LEU A 2 -10.41 5.15 -7.17
N ARG A 3 -10.51 6.39 -6.74
CA ARG A 3 -9.77 7.51 -7.34
C ARG A 3 -8.90 8.20 -6.29
N THR A 4 -7.98 9.04 -6.76
CA THR A 4 -7.05 9.75 -5.87
C THR A 4 -7.77 10.53 -4.76
N LYS A 5 -8.91 11.14 -5.06
CA LYS A 5 -9.72 11.88 -4.08
C LYS A 5 -10.28 11.00 -2.96
N ASP A 6 -10.37 9.68 -3.18
CA ASP A 6 -10.91 8.73 -2.21
C ASP A 6 -9.86 8.24 -1.22
N ILE A 7 -8.60 8.59 -1.45
CA ILE A 7 -7.47 8.26 -0.57
C ILE A 7 -7.34 9.34 0.48
N LEU A 8 -7.29 8.94 1.76
CA LEU A 8 -7.22 9.89 2.87
C LEU A 8 -5.92 10.71 2.83
N ASP A 9 -6.07 12.02 3.06
CA ASP A 9 -4.95 12.96 3.13
C ASP A 9 -4.26 12.88 4.50
N GLU A 10 -2.99 13.29 4.56
CA GLU A 10 -2.17 13.28 5.78
C GLU A 10 -2.83 13.98 6.98
N LYS A 11 -3.76 14.89 6.74
CA LYS A 11 -4.47 15.63 7.79
C LYS A 11 -5.63 14.84 8.41
N ASP A 12 -6.04 13.74 7.77
CA ASP A 12 -7.13 12.93 8.28
C ASP A 12 -6.68 12.16 9.52
N LYS A 13 -7.43 12.31 10.60
CA LYS A 13 -7.12 11.69 11.89
C LYS A 13 -7.15 10.17 11.85
N THR A 14 -7.89 9.58 10.92
CA THR A 14 -7.99 8.13 10.75
C THR A 14 -6.61 7.51 10.50
N LEU A 15 -5.73 8.22 9.77
CA LEU A 15 -4.39 7.72 9.46
C LEU A 15 -3.50 7.55 10.70
N ARG A 16 -3.88 8.14 11.82
CA ARG A 16 -3.10 8.07 13.07
C ARG A 16 -3.69 7.07 14.07
N GLN A 17 -4.77 6.41 13.72
CA GLN A 17 -5.39 5.40 14.58
C GLN A 17 -4.71 4.05 14.38
N ILE A 18 -4.86 3.19 15.38
CA ILE A 18 -4.27 1.84 15.35
C ILE A 18 -5.21 0.89 14.63
N SER A 19 -4.70 0.25 13.58
CA SER A 19 -5.45 -0.77 12.84
C SER A 19 -5.54 -2.06 13.64
N LYS A 20 -6.64 -2.77 13.46
CA LYS A 20 -6.93 -4.02 14.17
C LYS A 20 -6.48 -5.23 13.38
N GLU A 21 -6.17 -6.30 14.10
CA GLU A 21 -5.89 -7.59 13.50
C GLU A 21 -7.10 -8.10 12.71
N VAL A 22 -6.84 -8.71 11.57
CA VAL A 22 -7.87 -9.29 10.71
C VAL A 22 -8.08 -10.75 11.09
N LYS A 23 -9.35 -11.14 11.20
CA LYS A 23 -9.74 -12.52 11.50
C LYS A 23 -10.08 -13.25 10.21
N PHE A 24 -9.88 -14.56 10.20
CA PHE A 24 -10.19 -15.41 9.06
C PHE A 24 -11.38 -16.32 9.35
N PRO A 25 -12.17 -16.67 8.34
CA PRO A 25 -12.05 -16.27 6.94
C PRO A 25 -12.32 -14.77 6.76
N LEU A 26 -11.76 -14.19 5.69
CA LEU A 26 -11.96 -12.77 5.38
C LEU A 26 -13.43 -12.48 5.10
N GLU A 27 -13.89 -11.32 5.53
CA GLU A 27 -15.22 -10.83 5.19
C GLU A 27 -15.26 -10.43 3.70
N LYS A 28 -16.44 -10.51 3.10
CA LYS A 28 -16.65 -10.10 1.72
C LYS A 28 -16.21 -8.66 1.50
N SER A 29 -16.50 -7.76 2.46
CA SER A 29 -16.10 -6.36 2.39
C SER A 29 -14.59 -6.20 2.33
N ASP A 30 -13.82 -7.03 3.03
CA ASP A 30 -12.36 -6.98 3.00
C ASP A 30 -11.82 -7.42 1.64
N LEU A 31 -12.39 -8.48 1.06
CA LEU A 31 -12.00 -8.94 -0.28
C LEU A 31 -12.29 -7.87 -1.33
N GLU A 32 -13.44 -7.21 -1.24
CA GLU A 32 -13.80 -6.11 -2.14
C GLU A 32 -12.85 -4.91 -1.98
N THR A 33 -12.50 -4.56 -0.75
CA THR A 33 -11.55 -3.48 -0.48
C THR A 33 -10.17 -3.79 -1.06
N ILE A 34 -9.70 -5.02 -0.87
CA ILE A 34 -8.40 -5.47 -1.41
C ILE A 34 -8.41 -5.36 -2.93
N ASP A 35 -9.46 -5.86 -3.58
CA ASP A 35 -9.58 -5.80 -5.04
C ASP A 35 -9.62 -4.36 -5.55
N THR A 36 -10.35 -3.49 -4.86
CA THR A 36 -10.47 -2.07 -5.21
C THR A 36 -9.12 -1.34 -5.07
N MET A 37 -8.37 -1.62 -4.00
CA MET A 37 -7.05 -1.05 -3.80
C MET A 37 -6.06 -1.53 -4.86
N MET A 38 -6.09 -2.82 -5.18
CA MET A 38 -5.22 -3.39 -6.21
C MET A 38 -5.55 -2.80 -7.58
N GLU A 39 -6.83 -2.67 -7.91
CA GLU A 39 -7.27 -2.04 -9.16
C GLU A 39 -6.74 -0.61 -9.28
N TYR A 40 -6.81 0.17 -8.20
CA TYR A 40 -6.26 1.53 -8.19
C TYR A 40 -4.77 1.53 -8.53
N LEU A 41 -3.99 0.67 -7.88
CA LEU A 41 -2.54 0.63 -8.13
C LEU A 41 -2.22 0.29 -9.58
N LEU A 42 -2.92 -0.71 -10.13
CA LEU A 42 -2.72 -1.10 -11.52
C LEU A 42 -3.13 0.01 -12.50
N ASN A 43 -4.29 0.62 -12.27
CA ASN A 43 -4.77 1.72 -13.11
C ASN A 43 -3.84 2.93 -13.04
N SER A 44 -3.33 3.25 -11.85
CA SER A 44 -2.45 4.40 -11.64
C SER A 44 -1.10 4.26 -12.35
N GLN A 45 -0.67 3.02 -12.59
CA GLN A 45 0.58 2.72 -13.28
C GLN A 45 0.39 2.54 -14.79
N ASN A 46 -0.85 2.61 -15.27
CA ASN A 46 -1.17 2.59 -16.69
C ASN A 46 -1.28 4.03 -17.19
N GLU A 47 -0.42 4.42 -18.13
CA GLU A 47 -0.34 5.80 -18.59
C GLU A 47 -1.69 6.35 -19.08
N LYS A 48 -2.40 5.57 -19.90
CA LYS A 48 -3.70 5.98 -20.45
C LYS A 48 -4.77 6.15 -19.38
N LEU A 49 -4.83 5.18 -18.46
CA LEU A 49 -5.84 5.19 -17.39
C LEU A 49 -5.52 6.24 -16.33
N SER A 50 -4.24 6.44 -16.01
CA SER A 50 -3.86 7.47 -15.04
C SER A 50 -4.18 8.87 -15.55
N GLU A 51 -3.99 9.12 -16.84
CA GLU A 51 -4.37 10.40 -17.47
C GLU A 51 -5.89 10.55 -17.54
N LYS A 52 -6.59 9.52 -17.99
CA LYS A 52 -8.04 9.54 -18.17
C LYS A 52 -8.78 9.83 -16.87
N TYR A 53 -8.34 9.25 -15.78
CA TYR A 53 -9.00 9.37 -14.47
C TYR A 53 -8.26 10.28 -13.49
N ASP A 54 -7.19 10.92 -13.94
CA ASP A 54 -6.34 11.79 -13.11
C ASP A 54 -5.88 11.06 -11.84
N LEU A 55 -5.26 9.90 -12.01
CA LEU A 55 -4.76 9.08 -10.92
C LEU A 55 -3.29 9.35 -10.64
N ARG A 56 -2.98 9.57 -9.39
CA ARG A 56 -1.60 9.70 -8.96
C ARG A 56 -0.97 8.31 -8.83
N PRO A 57 0.18 8.04 -9.50
CA PRO A 57 0.78 6.71 -9.49
C PRO A 57 1.23 6.27 -8.11
N GLY A 58 1.00 4.98 -7.81
CA GLY A 58 1.45 4.37 -6.57
C GLY A 58 1.70 2.88 -6.75
N MET A 59 2.62 2.34 -5.96
CA MET A 59 2.97 0.91 -5.96
C MET A 59 2.41 0.17 -4.75
N GLY A 60 2.07 0.88 -3.68
CA GLY A 60 1.56 0.29 -2.46
C GLY A 60 0.48 1.13 -1.80
N MET A 61 -0.39 0.47 -1.08
CA MET A 61 -1.48 1.12 -0.36
C MET A 61 -1.91 0.26 0.82
N SER A 62 -2.10 0.90 1.99
CA SER A 62 -2.62 0.21 3.16
C SER A 62 -4.10 0.50 3.35
N ALA A 63 -4.80 -0.40 4.02
CA ALA A 63 -6.24 -0.31 4.25
C ALA A 63 -6.65 1.01 4.92
N VAL A 64 -5.85 1.51 5.85
CA VAL A 64 -6.16 2.75 6.56
C VAL A 64 -6.24 3.95 5.61
N GLN A 65 -5.51 3.92 4.49
CA GLN A 65 -5.54 5.00 3.51
C GLN A 65 -6.88 5.12 2.78
N VAL A 66 -7.71 4.09 2.84
CA VAL A 66 -9.10 4.13 2.32
C VAL A 66 -10.13 4.04 3.45
N GLY A 67 -9.71 4.34 4.68
CA GLY A 67 -10.59 4.45 5.82
C GLY A 67 -10.91 3.13 6.55
N VAL A 68 -10.20 2.06 6.23
CA VAL A 68 -10.40 0.75 6.85
C VAL A 68 -9.32 0.49 7.90
N LEU A 69 -9.72 0.45 9.16
CA LEU A 69 -8.80 0.28 10.30
C LEU A 69 -8.52 -1.21 10.57
N LYS A 70 -7.95 -1.87 9.57
CA LYS A 70 -7.55 -3.28 9.63
C LYS A 70 -6.13 -3.43 9.11
N ARG A 71 -5.40 -4.41 9.61
CA ARG A 71 -3.98 -4.62 9.30
C ARG A 71 -3.81 -5.40 8.03
N TYR A 72 -3.93 -4.73 6.87
CA TYR A 72 -3.50 -5.27 5.58
C TYR A 72 -3.08 -4.15 4.65
N PHE A 73 -2.20 -4.50 3.73
CA PHE A 73 -1.81 -3.62 2.65
C PHE A 73 -1.55 -4.44 1.38
N VAL A 74 -1.52 -3.75 0.26
CA VAL A 74 -1.30 -4.36 -1.04
C VAL A 74 -0.18 -3.65 -1.77
N TRP A 75 0.47 -4.36 -2.67
CA TRP A 75 1.40 -3.74 -3.60
C TRP A 75 1.21 -4.30 -5.01
N ALA A 76 1.63 -3.51 -6.00
CA ALA A 76 1.69 -3.93 -7.40
C ALA A 76 2.91 -3.26 -8.03
N MET A 77 3.84 -4.08 -8.54
CA MET A 77 5.07 -3.59 -9.18
C MET A 77 5.18 -4.14 -10.59
N GLU A 78 5.34 -3.24 -11.56
CA GLU A 78 5.58 -3.65 -12.94
C GLU A 78 6.98 -4.23 -13.07
N GLN A 79 7.07 -5.40 -13.73
CA GLN A 79 8.33 -6.07 -14.00
C GLN A 79 8.87 -5.64 -15.36
N GLU A 80 10.13 -5.98 -15.65
CA GLU A 80 10.77 -5.64 -16.91
C GLU A 80 10.04 -6.21 -18.14
N ASP A 81 9.38 -7.35 -18.00
CA ASP A 81 8.62 -7.99 -19.07
C ASP A 81 7.19 -7.43 -19.25
N GLY A 82 6.82 -6.40 -18.47
CA GLY A 82 5.51 -5.78 -18.53
C GLY A 82 4.45 -6.44 -17.64
N SER A 83 4.75 -7.57 -17.00
CA SER A 83 3.86 -8.19 -16.03
C SER A 83 3.93 -7.46 -14.69
N PHE A 84 2.95 -7.72 -13.81
CA PHE A 84 2.92 -7.13 -12.48
C PHE A 84 3.14 -8.20 -11.41
N ASP A 85 4.03 -7.91 -10.47
CA ASP A 85 4.11 -8.63 -9.20
C ASP A 85 3.09 -8.01 -8.26
N LYS A 86 2.07 -8.79 -7.89
CA LYS A 86 0.96 -8.33 -7.03
C LYS A 86 0.96 -9.13 -5.75
N LYS A 87 0.91 -8.44 -4.61
CA LYS A 87 0.90 -9.11 -3.31
C LYS A 87 -0.08 -8.45 -2.35
N VAL A 88 -0.67 -9.28 -1.50
CA VAL A 88 -1.55 -8.86 -0.42
C VAL A 88 -0.93 -9.35 0.89
N PHE A 89 -0.75 -8.43 1.82
CA PHE A 89 -0.12 -8.72 3.11
C PHE A 89 -1.14 -8.47 4.22
N ILE A 90 -1.59 -9.53 4.86
CA ILE A 90 -2.60 -9.47 5.94
C ILE A 90 -1.92 -9.82 7.27
N ASN A 91 -2.22 -9.02 8.30
CA ASN A 91 -1.61 -9.14 9.61
C ASN A 91 -0.09 -9.14 9.55
N PRO A 92 0.52 -8.17 8.83
CA PRO A 92 1.98 -8.12 8.70
C PRO A 92 2.64 -7.79 10.04
N LYS A 93 3.78 -8.44 10.30
CA LYS A 93 4.58 -8.18 11.48
C LYS A 93 6.05 -8.24 11.11
N ILE A 94 6.78 -7.18 11.41
CA ILE A 94 8.23 -7.15 11.21
C ILE A 94 8.87 -7.96 12.33
N LEU A 95 9.59 -9.02 11.97
CA LEU A 95 10.26 -9.90 12.93
C LEU A 95 11.69 -9.46 13.22
N SER A 96 12.39 -8.95 12.22
CA SER A 96 13.75 -8.46 12.36
C SER A 96 14.08 -7.43 11.30
N THR A 97 15.06 -6.58 11.60
CA THR A 97 15.56 -5.56 10.67
C THR A 97 17.08 -5.62 10.64
N SER A 98 17.68 -5.25 9.51
CA SER A 98 19.14 -5.10 9.42
C SER A 98 19.60 -3.85 10.17
N GLU A 99 20.86 -3.85 10.62
CA GLU A 99 21.49 -2.63 11.17
C GLU A 99 21.83 -1.66 10.04
N GLU A 100 22.16 -2.18 8.87
CA GLU A 100 22.43 -1.39 7.68
C GLU A 100 21.17 -0.64 7.25
N LEU A 101 21.32 0.65 6.98
CA LEU A 101 20.24 1.53 6.54
C LEU A 101 20.42 1.90 5.08
N MET A 102 19.30 2.22 4.43
CA MET A 102 19.30 2.70 3.06
C MET A 102 18.25 3.80 2.87
N TYR A 103 18.34 4.52 1.78
CA TYR A 103 17.28 5.44 1.36
C TYR A 103 17.17 5.42 -0.16
N VAL A 104 15.99 5.83 -0.67
CA VAL A 104 15.76 5.93 -2.11
C VAL A 104 16.28 7.29 -2.59
N GLY A 105 17.35 7.29 -3.38
CA GLY A 105 18.01 8.53 -3.85
C GLY A 105 17.10 9.44 -4.66
N GLU A 106 16.15 8.88 -5.41
CA GLU A 106 15.16 9.61 -6.21
C GLU A 106 14.00 10.15 -5.35
N GLY A 107 13.96 9.78 -4.07
CA GLY A 107 12.89 10.14 -3.17
C GLY A 107 11.78 9.10 -3.12
N GLU A 108 10.89 9.28 -2.17
CA GLU A 108 9.72 8.42 -1.97
C GLU A 108 8.45 9.28 -2.00
N GLY A 109 7.39 8.70 -2.54
CA GLY A 109 6.07 9.32 -2.54
C GLY A 109 5.10 8.60 -1.63
N CYS A 110 4.05 9.30 -1.24
CA CYS A 110 2.95 8.71 -0.49
C CYS A 110 1.63 9.25 -1.05
N LEU A 111 0.70 8.36 -1.32
CA LEU A 111 -0.60 8.74 -1.89
C LEU A 111 -1.45 9.61 -0.95
N SER A 112 -1.16 9.57 0.34
CA SER A 112 -1.84 10.40 1.34
C SER A 112 -1.16 11.76 1.57
N ILE A 113 0.01 12.00 1.00
CA ILE A 113 0.74 13.25 1.15
C ILE A 113 0.75 13.97 -0.20
N ASN A 114 0.00 15.08 -0.26
CA ASN A 114 -0.25 15.83 -1.50
C ASN A 114 0.60 17.11 -1.61
N ARG A 115 1.78 17.10 -1.02
CA ARG A 115 2.74 18.21 -1.05
C ARG A 115 4.17 17.68 -1.09
N PRO A 116 5.11 18.44 -1.67
CA PRO A 116 6.52 18.05 -1.60
C PRO A 116 7.03 18.22 -0.17
N VAL A 117 7.86 17.27 0.25
CA VAL A 117 8.51 17.29 1.57
C VAL A 117 9.99 17.05 1.33
N GLU A 118 10.84 17.96 1.83
CA GLU A 118 12.30 17.80 1.71
C GLU A 118 12.82 16.85 2.78
N GLY A 119 13.86 16.09 2.41
CA GLY A 119 14.55 15.18 3.31
C GLY A 119 14.72 13.80 2.72
N ILE A 120 15.29 12.92 3.51
CA ILE A 120 15.46 11.52 3.16
C ILE A 120 14.76 10.65 4.20
N VAL A 121 14.29 9.47 3.77
CA VAL A 121 13.70 8.49 4.67
C VAL A 121 14.68 7.34 4.81
N LEU A 122 15.27 7.20 6.00
CA LEU A 122 16.15 6.09 6.29
C LEU A 122 15.32 4.84 6.60
N ARG A 123 15.68 3.75 5.95
CA ARG A 123 15.01 2.47 6.12
C ARG A 123 16.02 1.39 6.39
N ALA A 124 15.62 0.33 7.08
CA ALA A 124 16.44 -0.86 7.18
C ALA A 124 16.65 -1.43 5.77
N ALA A 125 17.90 -1.75 5.43
CA ALA A 125 18.24 -2.29 4.11
C ALA A 125 17.55 -3.65 3.86
N ARG A 126 17.31 -4.42 4.92
CA ARG A 126 16.64 -5.72 4.86
C ARG A 126 15.72 -5.88 6.06
N ILE A 127 14.59 -6.51 5.85
CA ILE A 127 13.66 -6.87 6.91
C ILE A 127 13.20 -8.32 6.73
N THR A 128 12.82 -8.95 7.83
CA THR A 128 12.09 -10.22 7.82
C THR A 128 10.70 -9.94 8.34
N MET A 129 9.70 -10.29 7.55
CA MET A 129 8.31 -10.00 7.86
C MET A 129 7.46 -11.27 7.79
N GLN A 130 6.58 -11.44 8.76
CA GLN A 130 5.56 -12.49 8.76
C GLN A 130 4.24 -11.86 8.30
N TYR A 131 3.50 -12.56 7.46
CA TYR A 131 2.18 -12.13 7.03
C TYR A 131 1.32 -13.33 6.62
N GLN A 132 0.03 -13.09 6.42
CA GLN A 132 -0.91 -14.09 5.94
C GLN A 132 -1.43 -13.67 4.56
N ASP A 133 -1.72 -14.66 3.70
CA ASP A 133 -2.38 -14.42 2.42
C ASP A 133 -3.90 -14.33 2.59
N ILE A 134 -4.64 -14.15 1.50
CA ILE A 134 -6.10 -14.01 1.55
C ILE A 134 -6.83 -15.24 2.06
N ASN A 135 -6.16 -16.38 2.13
CA ASN A 135 -6.70 -17.63 2.68
C ASN A 135 -6.27 -17.86 4.13
N GLY A 136 -5.53 -16.93 4.73
CA GLY A 136 -5.03 -17.04 6.10
C GLY A 136 -3.74 -17.85 6.22
N LYS A 137 -3.12 -18.22 5.13
CA LYS A 137 -1.90 -19.02 5.11
C LYS A 137 -0.67 -18.12 5.31
N LYS A 138 0.17 -18.48 6.26
CA LYS A 138 1.41 -17.76 6.55
C LYS A 138 2.50 -18.04 5.52
#